data_993f54f835426601e51eae489e0dfb0c
#
_entry.id   993f54f835426601e51eae489e0dfb0c
#
_cell.length_a   1.000
_cell.length_b   1.000
_cell.length_c   1.000
_cell.angle_alpha   90.00
_cell.angle_beta   90.00
_cell.angle_gamma   90.00
#
_symmetry.space_group_name_H-M   'P 1'
#
loop_
_entity.id
_entity.type
_entity.pdbx_description
1 polymer ?
#
loop_
_entity_poly.entity_id
_entity_poly.type
_entity_poly.pdbx_seq_one_letter_code
_entity_poly.pdbx_strand_id
1 'polypeptide(L)'
;MALLAALTAAVANALVYFAASGLGFIPQSILVPTPSGEHPLTVAPVAVSSLVGAIGAAIVFAIIDLFARRPVRLFRIVAAVVLVLSFAMPLTIPGAPVAMILSLEVMHVVAWAVIVGFLTTMAGQAKAANA
;
A
#
# COMPACT_ATOMS: atom_id res chain seq x y z
N MET A 1 -16.08 -0.61 4.89
CA MET A 1 -14.91 -1.32 5.44
C MET A 1 -13.65 -1.14 4.59
N ALA A 2 -13.68 -1.45 3.28
CA ALA A 2 -12.56 -1.12 2.39
C ALA A 2 -12.18 0.38 2.43
N LEU A 3 -13.15 1.27 2.57
CA LEU A 3 -12.89 2.71 2.69
C LEU A 3 -12.11 3.06 3.96
N LEU A 4 -12.42 2.44 5.10
CA LEU A 4 -11.66 2.65 6.34
C LEU A 4 -10.21 2.15 6.21
N ALA A 5 -10.01 0.97 5.63
CA ALA A 5 -8.67 0.47 5.34
C ALA A 5 -7.90 1.43 4.41
N ALA A 6 -8.57 1.92 3.37
CA ALA A 6 -7.99 2.86 2.41
C ALA A 6 -7.59 4.18 3.07
N LEU A 7 -8.48 4.78 3.84
CA LEU A 7 -8.21 6.04 4.56
C LEU A 7 -7.10 5.86 5.60
N THR A 8 -7.13 4.77 6.37
CA THR A 8 -6.09 4.48 7.36
C THR A 8 -4.73 4.28 6.71
N ALA A 9 -4.67 3.54 5.61
CA ALA A 9 -3.42 3.35 4.86
C ALA A 9 -2.90 4.68 4.27
N ALA A 10 -3.80 5.51 3.71
CA ALA A 10 -3.42 6.81 3.16
C ALA A 10 -2.87 7.75 4.24
N VAL A 11 -3.53 7.81 5.42
CA VAL A 11 -3.06 8.62 6.55
C VAL A 11 -1.73 8.10 7.08
N ALA A 12 -1.60 6.78 7.30
CA ALA A 12 -0.36 6.18 7.78
C ALA A 12 0.81 6.47 6.83
N ASN A 13 0.61 6.30 5.52
CA ASN A 13 1.64 6.59 4.52
C ASN A 13 1.93 8.10 4.39
N ALA A 14 0.95 8.97 4.56
CA ALA A 14 1.18 10.41 4.63
C ALA A 14 2.09 10.78 5.81
N LEU A 15 1.90 10.16 6.97
CA LEU A 15 2.76 10.35 8.12
C LEU A 15 4.20 9.87 7.85
N VAL A 16 4.36 8.71 7.23
CA VAL A 16 5.69 8.21 6.82
C VAL A 16 6.34 9.17 5.82
N TYR A 17 5.57 9.67 4.84
CA TYR A 17 6.04 10.65 3.88
C TYR A 17 6.54 11.93 4.57
N PHE A 18 5.76 12.52 5.47
CA PHE A 18 6.16 13.75 6.17
C PHE A 18 7.38 13.54 7.07
N ALA A 19 7.46 12.38 7.74
CA ALA A 19 8.64 12.04 8.54
C ALA A 19 9.90 11.91 7.67
N ALA A 20 9.81 11.17 6.56
CA ALA A 20 10.93 10.98 5.64
C ALA A 20 11.34 12.29 4.94
N SER A 21 10.38 13.11 4.54
CA SER A 21 10.63 14.44 3.95
C SER A 21 11.28 15.39 4.96
N GLY A 22 10.79 15.39 6.20
CA GLY A 22 11.36 16.23 7.28
C GLY A 22 12.80 15.84 7.65
N LEU A 23 13.16 14.56 7.47
CA LEU A 23 14.52 14.05 7.63
C LEU A 23 15.41 14.27 6.39
N GLY A 24 14.87 14.84 5.30
CA GLY A 24 15.60 15.05 4.06
C GLY A 24 15.82 13.76 3.22
N PHE A 25 15.09 12.69 3.51
CA PHE A 25 15.23 11.42 2.79
C PHE A 25 14.55 11.42 1.42
N ILE A 26 13.63 12.36 1.17
CA ILE A 26 12.90 12.52 -0.09
C ILE A 26 13.30 13.84 -0.76
N PRO A 27 14.38 13.86 -1.57
CA PRO A 27 14.83 15.06 -2.24
C PRO A 27 13.83 15.49 -3.33
N GLN A 28 13.47 16.77 -3.38
CA GLN A 28 12.58 17.31 -4.40
C GLN A 28 13.21 17.39 -5.80
N SER A 29 14.51 17.18 -5.91
CA SER A 29 15.24 17.08 -7.19
C SER A 29 15.05 15.75 -7.91
N ILE A 30 14.60 14.72 -7.21
CA ILE A 30 14.32 13.39 -7.79
C ILE A 30 12.88 13.36 -8.29
N LEU A 31 12.72 13.04 -9.58
CA LEU A 31 11.42 12.94 -10.22
C LEU A 31 10.95 11.48 -10.20
N VAL A 32 9.69 11.28 -9.85
CA VAL A 32 9.04 9.97 -9.89
C VAL A 32 8.01 9.93 -11.02
N PRO A 33 7.85 8.79 -11.71
CA PRO A 33 6.82 8.64 -12.73
C PRO A 33 5.42 8.74 -12.11
N THR A 34 4.58 9.57 -12.70
CA THR A 34 3.16 9.68 -12.37
C THR A 34 2.31 9.62 -13.64
N PRO A 35 0.99 9.37 -13.55
CA PRO A 35 0.12 9.38 -14.73
C PRO A 35 0.12 10.71 -15.50
N SER A 36 0.49 11.81 -14.86
CA SER A 36 0.57 13.15 -15.45
C SER A 36 1.97 13.55 -15.91
N GLY A 37 2.96 12.65 -15.80
CA GLY A 37 4.36 12.89 -16.13
C GLY A 37 5.30 12.67 -14.95
N GLU A 38 6.54 13.12 -15.09
CA GLU A 38 7.54 13.01 -14.03
C GLU A 38 7.49 14.25 -13.14
N HIS A 39 7.30 14.03 -11.84
CA HIS A 39 7.19 15.10 -10.84
C HIS A 39 7.94 14.73 -9.55
N PRO A 40 8.36 15.71 -8.74
CA PRO A 40 8.81 15.44 -7.38
C PRO A 40 7.76 14.67 -6.59
N LEU A 41 8.20 13.73 -5.75
CA LEU A 41 7.28 13.01 -4.89
C LEU A 41 6.64 13.96 -3.88
N THR A 42 5.31 14.00 -3.87
CA THR A 42 4.51 14.75 -2.91
C THR A 42 3.57 13.84 -2.14
N VAL A 43 2.90 14.36 -1.12
CA VAL A 43 1.94 13.57 -0.33
C VAL A 43 0.71 13.14 -1.14
N ALA A 44 0.30 13.90 -2.16
CA ALA A 44 -0.88 13.58 -2.94
C ALA A 44 -0.76 12.26 -3.72
N PRO A 45 0.29 11.99 -4.52
CA PRO A 45 0.52 10.67 -5.12
C PRO A 45 0.61 9.54 -4.09
N VAL A 46 1.22 9.78 -2.93
CA VAL A 46 1.32 8.78 -1.85
C VAL A 46 -0.07 8.41 -1.32
N ALA A 47 -0.92 9.39 -1.04
CA ALA A 47 -2.28 9.15 -0.59
C ALA A 47 -3.12 8.46 -1.66
N VAL A 48 -3.07 8.94 -2.91
CA VAL A 48 -3.84 8.35 -4.03
C VAL A 48 -3.42 6.92 -4.29
N SER A 49 -2.14 6.60 -4.32
CA SER A 49 -1.66 5.23 -4.53
C SER A 49 -2.09 4.29 -3.40
N SER A 50 -2.11 4.77 -2.16
CA SER A 50 -2.62 4.00 -1.01
C SER A 50 -4.11 3.70 -1.13
N LEU A 51 -4.91 4.68 -1.57
CA LEU A 51 -6.35 4.48 -1.83
C LEU A 51 -6.59 3.49 -2.96
N VAL A 52 -5.90 3.64 -4.08
CA VAL A 52 -6.00 2.73 -5.25
C VAL A 52 -5.58 1.32 -4.86
N GLY A 53 -4.48 1.18 -4.12
CA GLY A 53 -4.00 -0.11 -3.62
C GLY A 53 -5.02 -0.81 -2.70
N ALA A 54 -5.66 -0.06 -1.80
CA ALA A 54 -6.68 -0.60 -0.91
C ALA A 54 -7.95 -1.03 -1.65
N ILE A 55 -8.40 -0.26 -2.63
CA ILE A 55 -9.55 -0.62 -3.49
C ILE A 55 -9.23 -1.88 -4.29
N GLY A 56 -8.06 -1.93 -4.92
CA GLY A 56 -7.59 -3.11 -5.66
C GLY A 56 -7.52 -4.36 -4.77
N ALA A 57 -6.96 -4.23 -3.58
CA ALA A 57 -6.89 -5.33 -2.61
C ALA A 57 -8.28 -5.81 -2.16
N ALA A 58 -9.23 -4.90 -1.95
CA ALA A 58 -10.60 -5.25 -1.60
C ALA A 58 -11.31 -6.01 -2.73
N ILE A 59 -11.11 -5.60 -3.98
CA ILE A 59 -11.65 -6.30 -5.17
C ILE A 59 -11.06 -7.70 -5.27
N VAL A 60 -9.74 -7.82 -5.16
CA VAL A 60 -9.05 -9.13 -5.20
C VAL A 60 -9.52 -10.02 -4.07
N PHE A 61 -9.66 -9.48 -2.85
CA PHE A 61 -10.18 -10.24 -1.71
C PHE A 61 -11.62 -10.74 -1.96
N ALA A 62 -12.50 -9.88 -2.49
CA ALA A 62 -13.87 -10.26 -2.82
C ALA A 62 -13.92 -11.38 -3.88
N ILE A 63 -13.09 -11.31 -4.92
CA ILE A 63 -13.00 -12.36 -5.93
C ILE A 63 -12.50 -13.68 -5.29
N ILE A 64 -11.47 -13.62 -4.47
CA ILE A 64 -10.93 -14.81 -3.78
C ILE A 64 -11.99 -15.42 -2.86
N ASP A 65 -12.78 -14.61 -2.14
CA ASP A 65 -13.82 -15.08 -1.22
C ASP A 65 -14.95 -15.85 -1.93
N LEU A 66 -15.22 -15.52 -3.19
CA LEU A 66 -16.22 -16.24 -4.01
C LEU A 66 -15.78 -17.67 -4.39
N PHE A 67 -14.49 -17.90 -4.60
CA PHE A 67 -14.00 -19.15 -5.20
C PHE A 67 -13.13 -20.01 -4.26
N ALA A 68 -12.56 -19.43 -3.20
CA ALA A 68 -11.59 -20.11 -2.37
C ALA A 68 -12.23 -20.74 -1.12
N ARG A 69 -11.84 -21.98 -0.80
CA ARG A 69 -12.23 -22.64 0.47
C ARG A 69 -11.60 -21.98 1.71
N ARG A 70 -10.45 -21.32 1.54
CA ARG A 70 -9.73 -20.61 2.61
C ARG A 70 -9.31 -19.21 2.13
N PRO A 71 -10.28 -18.30 1.95
CA PRO A 71 -10.04 -17.02 1.28
C PRO A 71 -9.00 -16.14 1.99
N VAL A 72 -9.06 -16.06 3.32
CA VAL A 72 -8.10 -15.25 4.11
C VAL A 72 -6.67 -15.71 3.91
N ARG A 73 -6.44 -17.03 3.91
CA ARG A 73 -5.09 -17.58 3.72
C ARG A 73 -4.58 -17.29 2.31
N LEU A 74 -5.42 -17.54 1.30
CA LEU A 74 -5.03 -17.30 -0.09
C LEU A 74 -4.77 -15.81 -0.34
N PHE A 75 -5.64 -14.94 0.17
CA PHE A 75 -5.45 -13.50 0.05
C PHE A 75 -4.14 -13.02 0.68
N ARG A 76 -3.78 -13.51 1.88
CA ARG A 76 -2.51 -13.16 2.52
C ARG A 76 -1.30 -13.57 1.69
N ILE A 77 -1.35 -14.73 1.05
CA ILE A 77 -0.28 -15.19 0.16
C ILE A 77 -0.18 -14.28 -1.07
N VAL A 78 -1.30 -14.01 -1.73
CA VAL A 78 -1.34 -13.10 -2.89
C VAL A 78 -0.85 -11.71 -2.52
N ALA A 79 -1.32 -11.16 -1.41
CA ALA A 79 -0.90 -9.85 -0.92
C ALA A 79 0.59 -9.80 -0.57
N ALA A 80 1.17 -10.86 -0.02
CA ALA A 80 2.61 -10.95 0.25
C ALA A 80 3.43 -10.99 -1.05
N VAL A 81 2.97 -11.73 -2.06
CA VAL A 81 3.61 -11.76 -3.39
C VAL A 81 3.57 -10.37 -4.02
N VAL A 82 2.42 -9.69 -3.98
CA VAL A 82 2.27 -8.32 -4.50
C VAL A 82 3.19 -7.36 -3.77
N LEU A 83 3.31 -7.46 -2.43
CA LEU A 83 4.25 -6.64 -1.66
C LEU A 83 5.69 -6.82 -2.16
N VAL A 84 6.15 -8.06 -2.29
CA VAL A 84 7.52 -8.35 -2.77
C VAL A 84 7.75 -7.79 -4.18
N LEU A 85 6.79 -7.95 -5.07
CA LEU A 85 6.87 -7.40 -6.42
C LEU A 85 6.86 -5.86 -6.43
N SER A 86 6.13 -5.23 -5.51
CA SER A 86 6.07 -3.77 -5.41
C SER A 86 7.40 -3.13 -5.05
N PHE A 87 8.30 -3.86 -4.39
CA PHE A 87 9.66 -3.39 -4.07
C PHE A 87 10.54 -3.16 -5.30
N ALA A 88 10.21 -3.74 -6.44
CA ALA A 88 10.94 -3.47 -7.67
C ALA A 88 10.77 -2.02 -8.15
N MET A 89 9.62 -1.39 -7.89
CA MET A 89 9.30 -0.07 -8.43
C MET A 89 10.19 1.06 -7.88
N PRO A 90 10.41 1.21 -6.57
CA PRO A 90 11.33 2.22 -6.04
C PRO A 90 12.76 2.09 -6.56
N LEU A 91 13.20 0.85 -6.85
CA LEU A 91 14.53 0.57 -7.38
C LEU A 91 14.74 1.08 -8.81
N THR A 92 13.67 1.34 -9.54
CA THR A 92 13.73 1.85 -10.93
C THR A 92 13.77 3.36 -11.04
N ILE A 93 13.67 4.10 -9.92
CA ILE A 93 13.68 5.57 -9.92
C ILE A 93 15.12 6.09 -10.18
N PRO A 94 15.37 6.78 -11.30
CA PRO A 94 16.73 7.21 -11.63
C PRO A 94 17.28 8.19 -10.59
N GLY A 95 18.48 7.91 -10.11
CA GLY A 95 19.18 8.80 -9.17
C GLY A 95 18.61 8.84 -7.76
N ALA A 96 17.61 8.00 -7.43
CA ALA A 96 17.05 7.97 -6.09
C ALA A 96 18.10 7.53 -5.05
N PRO A 97 18.31 8.31 -3.98
CA PRO A 97 19.19 7.91 -2.89
C PRO A 97 18.60 6.72 -2.11
N VAL A 98 19.45 5.92 -1.50
CA VAL A 98 19.03 4.73 -0.73
C VAL A 98 18.00 5.08 0.35
N ALA A 99 18.14 6.24 1.01
CA ALA A 99 17.18 6.70 2.03
C ALA A 99 15.77 6.91 1.46
N MET A 100 15.66 7.43 0.22
CA MET A 100 14.40 7.58 -0.47
C MET A 100 13.79 6.22 -0.83
N ILE A 101 14.60 5.31 -1.39
CA ILE A 101 14.17 3.95 -1.73
C ILE A 101 13.62 3.26 -0.47
N LEU A 102 14.38 3.25 0.62
CA LEU A 102 13.94 2.65 1.89
C LEU A 102 12.66 3.29 2.43
N SER A 103 12.50 4.60 2.30
CA SER A 103 11.26 5.28 2.72
C SER A 103 10.06 4.81 1.91
N LEU A 104 10.20 4.62 0.60
CA LEU A 104 9.16 4.09 -0.27
C LEU A 104 8.84 2.63 0.05
N GLU A 105 9.85 1.81 0.34
CA GLU A 105 9.68 0.42 0.78
C GLU A 105 8.87 0.34 2.09
N VAL A 106 9.22 1.20 3.08
CA VAL A 106 8.46 1.29 4.34
C VAL A 106 7.00 1.66 4.06
N MET A 107 6.72 2.59 3.15
CA MET A 107 5.35 2.94 2.77
C MET A 107 4.60 1.74 2.17
N HIS A 108 5.24 0.90 1.36
CA HIS A 108 4.63 -0.31 0.82
C HIS A 108 4.29 -1.33 1.93
N VAL A 109 5.23 -1.53 2.88
CA VAL A 109 5.00 -2.43 4.03
C VAL A 109 3.87 -1.90 4.92
N VAL A 110 3.83 -0.59 5.20
CA VAL A 110 2.78 0.04 6.01
C VAL A 110 1.42 -0.10 5.34
N ALA A 111 1.32 0.22 4.04
CA ALA A 111 0.08 0.04 3.28
C ALA A 111 -0.39 -1.41 3.31
N TRP A 112 0.51 -2.35 3.05
CA TRP A 112 0.23 -3.78 3.07
C TRP A 112 -0.29 -4.23 4.44
N ALA A 113 0.40 -3.88 5.53
CA ALA A 113 0.04 -4.27 6.88
C ALA A 113 -1.35 -3.75 7.28
N VAL A 114 -1.62 -2.48 6.99
CA VAL A 114 -2.92 -1.86 7.28
C VAL A 114 -4.04 -2.51 6.45
N ILE A 115 -3.87 -2.58 5.13
CA ILE A 115 -4.91 -3.08 4.20
C ILE A 115 -5.21 -4.55 4.48
N VAL A 116 -4.19 -5.41 4.55
CA VAL A 116 -4.35 -6.84 4.79
C VAL A 116 -4.91 -7.09 6.19
N GLY A 117 -4.43 -6.36 7.20
CA GLY A 117 -4.93 -6.43 8.57
C GLY A 117 -6.42 -6.14 8.64
N PHE A 118 -6.87 -5.01 8.09
CA PHE A 118 -8.29 -4.64 8.07
C PHE A 118 -9.15 -5.66 7.33
N LEU A 119 -8.82 -6.00 6.09
CA LEU A 119 -9.64 -6.89 5.27
C LEU A 119 -9.75 -8.29 5.87
N THR A 120 -8.67 -8.85 6.42
CA THR A 120 -8.69 -10.21 6.97
C THR A 120 -9.33 -10.30 8.36
N THR A 121 -9.20 -9.28 9.20
CA THR A 121 -9.84 -9.25 10.53
C THR A 121 -11.35 -9.15 10.39
N MET A 122 -11.82 -8.33 9.48
CA MET A 122 -13.25 -8.12 9.26
C MET A 122 -13.94 -9.33 8.63
N ALA A 123 -13.26 -10.03 7.73
CA ALA A 123 -13.77 -11.29 7.19
C ALA A 123 -13.97 -12.35 8.28
N GLY A 124 -13.07 -12.39 9.27
CA GLY A 124 -13.19 -13.25 10.44
C GLY A 124 -14.40 -12.91 11.30
N GLN A 125 -14.63 -11.63 11.56
CA GLN A 125 -15.77 -11.14 12.35
C GLN A 125 -17.11 -11.40 11.65
N ALA A 126 -17.21 -11.18 10.34
CA ALA A 126 -18.43 -11.45 9.59
C ALA A 126 -18.81 -12.93 9.60
N LYS A 127 -17.84 -13.85 9.53
CA LYS A 127 -18.08 -15.28 9.64
C LYS A 127 -18.53 -15.69 11.05
N ALA A 128 -17.97 -15.09 12.10
CA ALA A 128 -18.35 -15.36 13.48
C ALA A 128 -19.77 -14.87 13.82
N ALA A 129 -20.21 -13.75 13.23
CA ALA A 129 -21.54 -13.20 13.42
C ALA A 129 -22.65 -14.01 12.73
N ASN A 130 -22.32 -14.79 11.70
CA ASN A 130 -23.25 -15.63 10.94
C ASN A 130 -23.22 -17.12 11.31
N ALA A 131 -22.42 -17.48 12.29
CA ALA A 131 -22.32 -18.84 12.83
C ALA A 131 -23.13 -19.00 14.11
#